data_a12ddb039212e89d472ecadfc8e04d14
#
_entry.id   a12ddb039212e89d472ecadfc8e04d14
#
_cell.length_a   1.000
_cell.length_b   1.000
_cell.length_c   1.000
_cell.angle_alpha   90.00
_cell.angle_beta   90.00
_cell.angle_gamma   90.00
#
_symmetry.space_group_name_H-M   'P 1'
#
loop_
_entity.id
_entity.type
_entity.pdbx_description
1 polymer ?
#
loop_
_entity_poly.entity_id
_entity_poly.type
_entity_poly.pdbx_seq_one_letter_code
_entity_poly.pdbx_strand_id
1 'polypeptide(L)'
;MSQALSTDVLIVGGGIAGLWLHARLRQLGYASLLVENASLGGGQSVKSQGIIHGGAKYALHGALTGASEAIADMPRRWREALSGSGELDLRGVRVLSEAHYLWSPGTLAGNLTSFFASKAVRGRVDQVKGEHLPPALQHPKFKGKVYRLAELVLDVPSLIARLAELAGDSLLAAERIEPLREQQALVGLRVDGREIRAQRIVLSAGGGNAELLKQLGISQPTQQLRPLHMVLAKGPALKPLYAHCLGGGPKPRVTVTTHPAADGQWVWYLGGDLAEAEGVARNEADQIKAAQKEMADLLPWVDQAATQWATLRVDRAEPAQSGLVRPDNAFLAEQERLLVGWPTKLALAPDFADRVLAALKRDAIQPGQHAALPNLPRPTVATPVWDTLLP
;
A
#
# COMPACT_ATOMS: atom_id res chain seq x y z
N MET A 1 -5.64 -16.93 -37.37
CA MET A 1 -4.50 -16.52 -36.51
C MET A 1 -4.88 -15.24 -35.81
N SER A 2 -4.92 -15.21 -34.47
CA SER A 2 -5.21 -13.97 -33.72
C SER A 2 -4.09 -12.98 -34.00
N GLN A 3 -4.45 -11.76 -34.42
CA GLN A 3 -3.48 -10.71 -34.68
C GLN A 3 -2.67 -10.43 -33.39
N ALA A 4 -1.33 -10.44 -33.47
CA ALA A 4 -0.48 -10.13 -32.34
C ALA A 4 -0.75 -8.68 -31.88
N LEU A 5 -1.00 -8.49 -30.59
CA LEU A 5 -1.15 -7.16 -30.02
C LEU A 5 0.23 -6.53 -29.82
N SER A 6 0.31 -5.21 -30.00
CA SER A 6 1.52 -4.43 -29.73
C SER A 6 1.19 -3.26 -28.80
N THR A 7 2.07 -3.02 -27.84
CA THR A 7 1.93 -1.95 -26.85
C THR A 7 3.30 -1.33 -26.51
N ASP A 8 3.32 -0.09 -26.04
CA ASP A 8 4.59 0.52 -25.59
C ASP A 8 5.02 -0.12 -24.28
N VAL A 9 4.08 -0.30 -23.34
CA VAL A 9 4.35 -0.84 -22.00
C VAL A 9 3.32 -1.91 -21.63
N LEU A 10 3.81 -3.12 -21.35
CA LEU A 10 3.01 -4.22 -20.80
C LEU A 10 3.29 -4.33 -19.30
N ILE A 11 2.27 -4.15 -18.47
CA ILE A 11 2.37 -4.20 -17.01
C ILE A 11 1.78 -5.52 -16.53
N VAL A 12 2.47 -6.22 -15.64
CA VAL A 12 1.99 -7.42 -14.97
C VAL A 12 1.83 -7.14 -13.48
N GLY A 13 0.60 -7.25 -13.00
CA GLY A 13 0.21 -7.01 -11.63
C GLY A 13 -0.68 -5.79 -11.44
N GLY A 14 -1.94 -6.04 -11.10
CA GLY A 14 -3.01 -5.05 -10.86
C GLY A 14 -3.10 -4.55 -9.43
N GLY A 15 -1.98 -4.51 -8.68
CA GLY A 15 -1.88 -3.83 -7.40
C GLY A 15 -1.76 -2.32 -7.57
N ILE A 16 -1.61 -1.60 -6.44
CA ILE A 16 -1.50 -0.12 -6.44
C ILE A 16 -0.37 0.39 -7.34
N ALA A 17 0.77 -0.31 -7.40
CA ALA A 17 1.91 0.09 -8.22
C ALA A 17 1.58 0.03 -9.72
N GLY A 18 1.06 -1.12 -10.18
CA GLY A 18 0.72 -1.32 -11.58
C GLY A 18 -0.42 -0.41 -12.03
N LEU A 19 -1.48 -0.29 -11.22
CA LEU A 19 -2.62 0.57 -11.54
C LEU A 19 -2.26 2.06 -11.59
N TRP A 20 -1.46 2.55 -10.63
CA TRP A 20 -1.00 3.94 -10.66
C TRP A 20 -0.14 4.21 -11.89
N LEU A 21 0.86 3.36 -12.13
CA LEU A 21 1.72 3.46 -13.31
C LEU A 21 0.90 3.44 -14.60
N HIS A 22 -0.03 2.50 -14.72
CA HIS A 22 -0.87 2.35 -15.90
C HIS A 22 -1.71 3.61 -16.18
N ALA A 23 -2.38 4.15 -15.15
CA ALA A 23 -3.14 5.39 -15.27
C ALA A 23 -2.25 6.57 -15.71
N ARG A 24 -1.03 6.68 -15.15
CA ARG A 24 -0.05 7.71 -15.55
C ARG A 24 0.40 7.56 -17.00
N LEU A 25 0.72 6.35 -17.42
CA LEU A 25 1.15 6.08 -18.81
C LEU A 25 0.05 6.47 -19.80
N ARG A 26 -1.19 6.08 -19.53
CA ARG A 26 -2.33 6.44 -20.39
C ARG A 26 -2.55 7.95 -20.47
N GLN A 27 -2.45 8.65 -19.33
CA GLN A 27 -2.57 10.11 -19.30
C GLN A 27 -1.48 10.79 -20.14
N LEU A 28 -0.28 10.21 -20.19
CA LEU A 28 0.84 10.70 -20.99
C LEU A 28 0.81 10.22 -22.45
N GLY A 29 -0.23 9.50 -22.86
CA GLY A 29 -0.43 9.05 -24.23
C GLY A 29 0.28 7.75 -24.61
N TYR A 30 0.91 7.04 -23.66
CA TYR A 30 1.49 5.74 -23.96
C TYR A 30 0.44 4.67 -24.21
N ALA A 31 0.65 3.84 -25.21
CA ALA A 31 -0.07 2.59 -25.38
C ALA A 31 0.38 1.64 -24.25
N SER A 32 -0.48 1.41 -23.26
CA SER A 32 -0.18 0.52 -22.15
C SER A 32 -1.31 -0.48 -21.91
N LEU A 33 -0.94 -1.70 -21.54
CA LEU A 33 -1.83 -2.79 -21.16
C LEU A 33 -1.42 -3.33 -19.82
N LEU A 34 -2.38 -3.54 -18.92
CA LEU A 34 -2.15 -4.14 -17.62
C LEU A 34 -2.81 -5.51 -17.53
N VAL A 35 -2.04 -6.50 -17.12
CA VAL A 35 -2.47 -7.90 -16.94
C VAL A 35 -2.50 -8.24 -15.45
N GLU A 36 -3.62 -8.84 -15.00
CA GLU A 36 -3.81 -9.33 -13.63
C GLU A 36 -4.39 -10.74 -13.66
N ASN A 37 -3.84 -11.64 -12.84
CA ASN A 37 -4.27 -13.05 -12.82
C ASN A 37 -5.32 -13.38 -11.73
N ALA A 38 -5.67 -12.41 -10.92
CA ALA A 38 -6.68 -12.56 -9.86
C ALA A 38 -7.62 -11.35 -9.85
N SER A 39 -7.65 -10.61 -8.77
CA SER A 39 -8.44 -9.39 -8.64
C SER A 39 -7.55 -8.16 -8.44
N LEU A 40 -7.97 -7.03 -8.99
CA LEU A 40 -7.27 -5.76 -8.84
C LEU A 40 -7.14 -5.40 -7.35
N GLY A 41 -5.91 -5.16 -6.93
CA GLY A 41 -5.60 -4.85 -5.54
C GLY A 41 -5.60 -6.05 -4.59
N GLY A 42 -5.98 -7.26 -5.02
CA GLY A 42 -6.22 -8.43 -4.17
C GLY A 42 -4.98 -8.97 -3.43
N GLY A 43 -3.78 -8.65 -3.88
CA GLY A 43 -2.53 -9.03 -3.22
C GLY A 43 -2.32 -8.30 -1.90
N GLN A 44 -1.39 -7.34 -1.87
CA GLN A 44 -1.06 -6.56 -0.67
C GLN A 44 -1.83 -5.24 -0.55
N SER A 45 -2.40 -4.71 -1.64
CA SER A 45 -2.96 -3.35 -1.68
C SER A 45 -4.18 -3.21 -0.76
N VAL A 46 -5.25 -3.99 -0.96
CA VAL A 46 -6.45 -3.94 -0.10
C VAL A 46 -6.22 -4.48 1.30
N LYS A 47 -5.09 -5.17 1.54
CA LYS A 47 -4.67 -5.64 2.86
C LYS A 47 -3.80 -4.62 3.59
N SER A 48 -3.57 -3.45 3.00
CA SER A 48 -2.84 -2.36 3.65
C SER A 48 -3.78 -1.53 4.54
N GLN A 49 -3.20 -0.82 5.49
CA GLN A 49 -3.95 0.08 6.36
C GLN A 49 -4.33 1.43 5.71
N GLY A 50 -3.98 1.64 4.45
CA GLY A 50 -4.33 2.85 3.69
C GLY A 50 -3.59 4.12 4.10
N ILE A 51 -2.56 4.04 4.94
CA ILE A 51 -1.83 5.19 5.46
C ILE A 51 -0.87 5.74 4.41
N ILE A 52 -1.02 7.02 4.07
CA ILE A 52 -0.09 7.76 3.21
C ILE A 52 0.97 8.41 4.10
N HIS A 53 2.04 7.66 4.34
CA HIS A 53 3.13 8.10 5.19
C HIS A 53 3.89 9.30 4.60
N GLY A 54 4.18 10.31 5.45
CA GLY A 54 5.00 11.48 5.14
C GLY A 54 6.38 11.48 5.81
N GLY A 55 6.83 10.33 6.31
CA GLY A 55 8.15 10.18 6.90
C GLY A 55 8.32 10.73 8.32
N ALA A 56 7.28 11.34 8.92
CA ALA A 56 7.37 11.91 10.27
C ALA A 56 7.85 10.90 11.33
N LYS A 57 7.43 9.64 11.23
CA LYS A 57 7.90 8.60 12.15
C LYS A 57 9.36 8.17 11.93
N TYR A 58 9.94 8.41 10.75
CA TYR A 58 11.35 8.08 10.46
C TYR A 58 12.30 9.14 11.00
N ALA A 59 11.85 10.40 11.11
CA ALA A 59 12.56 11.44 11.85
C ALA A 59 12.73 11.09 13.34
N LEU A 60 11.88 10.18 13.89
CA LEU A 60 12.02 9.60 15.24
C LEU A 60 13.34 8.84 15.42
N HIS A 61 13.97 8.40 14.37
CA HIS A 61 15.18 7.57 14.43
C HIS A 61 16.45 8.28 13.96
N GLY A 62 16.40 9.62 13.75
CA GLY A 62 17.58 10.45 13.47
C GLY A 62 18.21 10.27 12.08
N ALA A 63 17.60 9.53 11.18
CA ALA A 63 18.11 9.26 9.84
C ALA A 63 17.32 10.04 8.76
N LEU A 64 17.74 11.26 8.50
CA LEU A 64 17.37 11.96 7.25
C LEU A 64 18.34 11.51 6.16
N THR A 65 17.96 10.57 5.33
CA THR A 65 18.67 10.17 4.12
C THR A 65 17.94 10.68 2.89
N GLY A 66 18.59 10.76 1.71
CA GLY A 66 17.91 11.13 0.46
C GLY A 66 16.69 10.25 0.12
N ALA A 67 16.61 9.03 0.66
CA ALA A 67 15.45 8.17 0.59
C ALA A 67 14.27 8.69 1.45
N SER A 68 14.52 9.47 2.51
CA SER A 68 13.48 10.10 3.32
C SER A 68 12.80 11.30 2.62
N GLU A 69 13.43 11.89 1.60
CA GLU A 69 12.86 12.98 0.83
C GLU A 69 11.70 12.51 -0.06
N ALA A 70 11.84 11.36 -0.74
CA ALA A 70 10.78 10.82 -1.58
C ALA A 70 9.49 10.58 -0.78
N ILE A 71 9.58 9.95 0.39
CA ILE A 71 8.40 9.68 1.22
C ILE A 71 7.83 10.96 1.87
N ALA A 72 8.67 11.96 2.15
CA ALA A 72 8.24 13.20 2.79
C ALA A 72 7.27 14.01 1.92
N ASP A 73 7.37 13.91 0.60
CA ASP A 73 6.53 14.63 -0.36
C ASP A 73 5.22 13.89 -0.69
N MET A 74 5.11 12.62 -0.33
CA MET A 74 3.95 11.80 -0.69
C MET A 74 2.61 12.37 -0.19
N PRO A 75 2.43 12.84 1.06
CA PRO A 75 1.15 13.38 1.48
C PRO A 75 0.67 14.57 0.64
N ARG A 76 1.58 15.42 0.15
CA ARG A 76 1.25 16.52 -0.76
C ARG A 76 0.80 15.98 -2.12
N ARG A 77 1.59 15.11 -2.75
CA ARG A 77 1.27 14.52 -4.07
C ARG A 77 -0.09 13.79 -4.06
N TRP A 78 -0.36 13.03 -3.01
CA TRP A 78 -1.63 12.34 -2.86
C TRP A 78 -2.80 13.31 -2.69
N ARG A 79 -2.65 14.40 -1.92
CA ARG A 79 -3.69 15.45 -1.80
C ARG A 79 -3.95 16.13 -3.14
N GLU A 80 -2.93 16.46 -3.88
CA GLU A 80 -3.06 17.02 -5.23
C GLU A 80 -3.82 16.06 -6.16
N ALA A 81 -3.51 14.78 -6.15
CA ALA A 81 -4.25 13.78 -6.92
C ALA A 81 -5.73 13.67 -6.47
N LEU A 82 -5.99 13.63 -5.16
CA LEU A 82 -7.34 13.57 -4.60
C LEU A 82 -8.19 14.81 -4.92
N SER A 83 -7.58 15.98 -5.06
CA SER A 83 -8.24 17.22 -5.48
C SER A 83 -8.38 17.35 -7.00
N GLY A 84 -7.76 16.47 -7.78
CA GLY A 84 -7.73 16.52 -9.24
C GLY A 84 -6.75 17.53 -9.82
N SER A 85 -5.88 18.12 -8.99
CA SER A 85 -4.81 19.05 -9.43
C SER A 85 -3.45 18.37 -9.60
N GLY A 86 -3.36 17.10 -9.27
CA GLY A 86 -2.14 16.30 -9.32
C GLY A 86 -1.91 15.58 -10.65
N GLU A 87 -0.99 14.65 -10.60
CA GLU A 87 -0.59 13.81 -11.75
C GLU A 87 -1.63 12.77 -12.17
N LEU A 88 -2.62 12.50 -11.32
CA LEU A 88 -3.82 11.71 -11.62
C LEU A 88 -5.03 12.41 -11.01
N ASP A 89 -6.19 12.22 -11.61
CA ASP A 89 -7.46 12.67 -11.04
C ASP A 89 -8.09 11.55 -10.20
N LEU A 90 -7.84 11.59 -8.90
CA LEU A 90 -8.38 10.65 -7.92
C LEU A 90 -9.60 11.21 -7.17
N ARG A 91 -10.28 12.21 -7.70
CA ARG A 91 -11.55 12.67 -7.11
C ARG A 91 -12.55 11.51 -7.05
N GLY A 92 -13.28 11.43 -5.94
CA GLY A 92 -14.17 10.31 -5.63
C GLY A 92 -13.57 9.20 -4.78
N VAL A 93 -12.24 9.15 -4.63
CA VAL A 93 -11.60 8.26 -3.64
C VAL A 93 -11.94 8.73 -2.22
N ARG A 94 -12.39 7.80 -1.38
CA ARG A 94 -12.75 8.09 0.01
C ARG A 94 -11.50 8.33 0.87
N VAL A 95 -11.44 9.50 1.51
CA VAL A 95 -10.47 9.80 2.56
C VAL A 95 -11.10 9.43 3.90
N LEU A 96 -10.55 8.42 4.57
CA LEU A 96 -11.03 7.95 5.88
C LEU A 96 -10.57 8.89 6.99
N SER A 97 -9.39 9.47 6.87
CA SER A 97 -8.88 10.49 7.78
C SER A 97 -7.91 11.45 7.08
N GLU A 98 -8.08 12.74 7.33
CA GLU A 98 -7.17 13.80 6.85
C GLU A 98 -5.86 13.86 7.66
N ALA A 99 -5.76 13.09 8.73
CA ALA A 99 -4.60 13.02 9.58
C ALA A 99 -4.42 11.61 10.16
N HIS A 100 -3.19 11.23 10.40
CA HIS A 100 -2.85 10.10 11.25
C HIS A 100 -2.30 10.63 12.56
N TYR A 101 -2.50 9.91 13.68
CA TYR A 101 -2.09 10.39 14.98
C TYR A 101 -0.98 9.54 15.58
N LEU A 102 -0.13 10.17 16.37
CA LEU A 102 0.77 9.49 17.31
C LEU A 102 0.24 9.73 18.72
N TRP A 103 0.17 8.69 19.53
CA TRP A 103 -0.20 8.81 20.92
C TRP A 103 0.61 7.87 21.81
N SER A 104 0.68 8.19 23.09
CA SER A 104 1.27 7.34 24.09
C SER A 104 0.40 7.30 25.35
N PRO A 105 0.37 6.18 26.09
CA PRO A 105 -0.19 6.12 27.43
C PRO A 105 0.48 7.13 28.36
N GLY A 106 -0.20 7.56 29.41
CA GLY A 106 0.26 8.61 30.33
C GLY A 106 1.65 8.37 30.94
N THR A 107 2.02 7.10 31.16
CA THR A 107 3.32 6.69 31.74
C THR A 107 4.53 6.96 30.83
N LEU A 108 4.33 7.10 29.51
CA LEU A 108 5.38 7.32 28.52
C LEU A 108 5.33 8.72 27.87
N ALA A 109 4.46 9.59 28.35
CA ALA A 109 4.21 10.91 27.75
C ALA A 109 5.44 11.84 27.78
N GLY A 110 6.42 11.62 28.68
CA GLY A 110 7.66 12.41 28.76
C GLY A 110 8.57 12.25 27.55
N ASN A 111 8.71 11.04 27.04
CA ASN A 111 9.63 10.72 25.93
C ASN A 111 9.16 11.34 24.60
N LEU A 112 7.85 11.46 24.39
CA LEU A 112 7.26 12.13 23.22
C LEU A 112 7.53 13.63 23.20
N THR A 113 7.48 14.29 24.38
CA THR A 113 7.66 15.75 24.46
C THR A 113 9.07 16.17 24.09
N SER A 114 10.10 15.44 24.55
CA SER A 114 11.51 15.73 24.21
C SER A 114 11.80 15.52 22.73
N PHE A 115 11.17 14.52 22.13
CA PHE A 115 11.32 14.24 20.71
C PHE A 115 10.72 15.34 19.82
N PHE A 116 9.47 15.78 20.07
CA PHE A 116 8.83 16.83 19.29
C PHE A 116 9.37 18.25 19.61
N ALA A 117 10.18 18.39 20.63
CA ALA A 117 10.94 19.62 20.88
C ALA A 117 12.09 19.82 19.87
N SER A 118 12.51 18.79 19.15
CA SER A 118 13.56 18.89 18.14
C SER A 118 13.11 19.72 16.92
N LYS A 119 14.02 20.55 16.37
CA LYS A 119 13.72 21.44 15.23
C LYS A 119 13.32 20.69 13.95
N ALA A 120 13.69 19.43 13.78
CA ALA A 120 13.45 18.64 12.58
C ALA A 120 11.97 18.26 12.35
N VAL A 121 11.15 18.33 13.38
CA VAL A 121 9.73 17.91 13.36
C VAL A 121 8.76 19.11 13.50
N ARG A 122 9.29 20.30 13.85
CA ARG A 122 8.46 21.52 13.99
C ARG A 122 7.84 21.90 12.65
N GLY A 123 6.51 22.04 12.63
CA GLY A 123 5.72 22.40 11.45
C GLY A 123 5.04 21.24 10.71
N ARG A 124 5.31 19.97 11.14
CA ARG A 124 4.65 18.78 10.59
C ARG A 124 3.82 18.00 11.62
N VAL A 125 3.86 18.43 12.88
CA VAL A 125 3.25 17.70 14.00
C VAL A 125 2.70 18.69 15.00
N ASP A 126 1.39 18.62 15.27
CA ASP A 126 0.69 19.47 16.22
C ASP A 126 0.17 18.61 17.38
N GLN A 127 0.38 19.07 18.62
CA GLN A 127 -0.27 18.43 19.79
C GLN A 127 -1.75 18.78 19.80
N VAL A 128 -2.62 17.76 19.92
CA VAL A 128 -4.07 17.93 20.02
C VAL A 128 -4.58 17.57 21.41
N LYS A 129 -5.65 18.25 21.87
CA LYS A 129 -6.25 18.10 23.19
C LYS A 129 -7.77 18.31 23.12
N GLY A 130 -8.47 17.88 24.17
CA GLY A 130 -9.90 18.11 24.33
C GLY A 130 -10.73 17.54 23.18
N GLU A 131 -11.59 18.36 22.61
CA GLU A 131 -12.47 17.98 21.49
C GLU A 131 -11.77 17.65 20.19
N HIS A 132 -10.49 18.05 20.04
CA HIS A 132 -9.67 17.73 18.86
C HIS A 132 -9.02 16.34 18.93
N LEU A 133 -9.19 15.60 20.02
CA LEU A 133 -8.74 14.22 20.11
C LEU A 133 -9.54 13.32 19.16
N PRO A 134 -8.93 12.25 18.62
CA PRO A 134 -9.69 11.21 17.93
C PRO A 134 -10.87 10.71 18.79
N PRO A 135 -12.04 10.40 18.19
CA PRO A 135 -13.24 10.01 18.92
C PRO A 135 -13.05 8.86 19.93
N ALA A 136 -12.21 7.89 19.60
CA ALA A 136 -11.90 6.78 20.50
C ALA A 136 -11.08 7.18 21.73
N LEU A 137 -10.38 8.33 21.69
CA LEU A 137 -9.55 8.87 22.78
C LEU A 137 -10.25 9.98 23.57
N GLN A 138 -11.45 10.41 23.16
CA GLN A 138 -12.27 11.41 23.89
C GLN A 138 -12.96 10.75 25.10
N HIS A 139 -12.16 10.38 26.10
CA HIS A 139 -12.69 9.74 27.31
C HIS A 139 -11.98 10.27 28.56
N PRO A 140 -12.68 10.49 29.70
CA PRO A 140 -12.10 11.04 30.94
C PRO A 140 -10.92 10.22 31.51
N LYS A 141 -10.89 8.91 31.25
CA LYS A 141 -9.79 8.01 31.66
C LYS A 141 -8.55 8.14 30.78
N PHE A 142 -8.64 8.78 29.59
CA PHE A 142 -7.47 8.99 28.74
C PHE A 142 -6.54 10.04 29.39
N LYS A 143 -5.29 9.66 29.66
CA LYS A 143 -4.28 10.55 30.25
C LYS A 143 -3.03 10.71 29.37
N GLY A 144 -3.09 10.22 28.16
CA GLY A 144 -1.96 10.26 27.21
C GLY A 144 -1.79 11.62 26.54
N LYS A 145 -0.77 11.70 25.68
CA LYS A 145 -0.56 12.81 24.74
C LYS A 145 -0.82 12.35 23.33
N VAL A 146 -1.41 13.20 22.52
CA VAL A 146 -1.73 12.92 21.12
C VAL A 146 -1.15 14.01 20.24
N TYR A 147 -0.52 13.58 19.14
CA TYR A 147 0.05 14.46 18.13
C TYR A 147 -0.55 14.12 16.77
N ARG A 148 -0.96 15.14 16.04
CA ARG A 148 -1.51 15.03 14.70
C ARG A 148 -0.37 15.05 13.68
N LEU A 149 -0.36 14.08 12.77
CA LEU A 149 0.53 14.01 11.62
C LEU A 149 -0.21 14.43 10.35
N ALA A 150 0.48 15.11 9.44
CA ALA A 150 -0.08 15.48 8.13
C ALA A 150 -0.14 14.27 7.15
N GLU A 151 -0.48 13.09 7.65
CA GLU A 151 -0.57 11.83 6.91
C GLU A 151 -2.05 11.47 6.70
N LEU A 152 -2.43 11.18 5.45
CA LEU A 152 -3.79 10.77 5.09
C LEU A 152 -3.99 9.28 5.38
N VAL A 153 -5.25 8.88 5.60
CA VAL A 153 -5.65 7.48 5.53
C VAL A 153 -6.76 7.34 4.49
N LEU A 154 -6.54 6.50 3.51
CA LEU A 154 -7.43 6.28 2.38
C LEU A 154 -8.20 4.97 2.50
N ASP A 155 -9.41 4.96 1.98
CA ASP A 155 -10.16 3.75 1.70
C ASP A 155 -9.56 3.08 0.44
N VAL A 156 -8.71 2.10 0.65
CA VAL A 156 -7.96 1.45 -0.43
C VAL A 156 -8.86 0.77 -1.46
N PRO A 157 -9.98 0.11 -1.09
CA PRO A 157 -10.92 -0.41 -2.07
C PRO A 157 -11.44 0.67 -3.03
N SER A 158 -11.84 1.84 -2.54
CA SER A 158 -12.28 2.94 -3.41
C SER A 158 -11.14 3.50 -4.28
N LEU A 159 -9.92 3.52 -3.77
CA LEU A 159 -8.73 3.90 -4.54
C LEU A 159 -8.48 2.94 -5.70
N ILE A 160 -8.51 1.63 -5.45
CA ILE A 160 -8.33 0.61 -6.50
C ILE A 160 -9.44 0.70 -7.54
N ALA A 161 -10.70 0.86 -7.13
CA ALA A 161 -11.83 1.04 -8.03
C ALA A 161 -11.64 2.29 -8.94
N ARG A 162 -11.24 3.42 -8.35
CA ARG A 162 -10.98 4.65 -9.11
C ARG A 162 -9.85 4.51 -10.12
N LEU A 163 -8.74 3.86 -9.72
CA LEU A 163 -7.64 3.59 -10.65
C LEU A 163 -8.04 2.63 -11.78
N ALA A 164 -8.89 1.64 -11.48
CA ALA A 164 -9.45 0.75 -12.50
C ALA A 164 -10.39 1.48 -13.49
N GLU A 165 -11.13 2.49 -13.03
CA GLU A 165 -11.91 3.38 -13.91
C GLU A 165 -10.99 4.17 -14.85
N LEU A 166 -9.92 4.79 -14.30
CA LEU A 166 -8.94 5.55 -15.10
C LEU A 166 -8.20 4.66 -16.12
N ALA A 167 -8.02 3.39 -15.81
CA ALA A 167 -7.42 2.42 -16.73
C ALA A 167 -8.31 2.10 -17.94
N GLY A 168 -9.62 2.28 -17.85
CA GLY A 168 -10.56 2.01 -18.94
C GLY A 168 -10.50 0.56 -19.43
N ASP A 169 -10.49 0.33 -20.74
CA ASP A 169 -10.54 -0.99 -21.38
C ASP A 169 -9.19 -1.69 -21.52
N SER A 170 -8.12 -1.14 -20.97
CA SER A 170 -6.77 -1.66 -21.09
C SER A 170 -6.33 -2.53 -19.89
N LEU A 171 -7.30 -3.10 -19.19
CA LEU A 171 -7.10 -4.11 -18.14
C LEU A 171 -7.48 -5.50 -18.69
N LEU A 172 -6.58 -6.46 -18.53
CA LEU A 172 -6.75 -7.83 -18.99
C LEU A 172 -6.67 -8.80 -17.81
N ALA A 173 -7.73 -9.59 -17.61
CA ALA A 173 -7.66 -10.76 -16.74
C ALA A 173 -6.95 -11.88 -17.51
N ALA A 174 -6.00 -12.56 -16.87
CA ALA A 174 -5.26 -13.66 -17.48
C ALA A 174 -4.77 -14.65 -16.44
N GLU A 175 -4.96 -15.93 -16.69
CA GLU A 175 -4.53 -17.01 -15.81
C GLU A 175 -3.07 -17.42 -16.08
N ARG A 176 -2.64 -17.35 -17.34
CA ARG A 176 -1.35 -17.87 -17.77
C ARG A 176 -0.52 -16.80 -18.48
N ILE A 177 0.71 -16.62 -18.03
CA ILE A 177 1.67 -15.68 -18.61
C ILE A 177 2.95 -16.47 -18.93
N GLU A 178 3.39 -16.38 -20.19
CA GLU A 178 4.61 -17.05 -20.67
C GLU A 178 5.51 -16.04 -21.41
N PRO A 179 6.85 -16.21 -21.40
CA PRO A 179 7.74 -15.35 -22.17
C PRO A 179 7.51 -15.50 -23.67
N LEU A 180 7.45 -14.39 -24.38
CA LEU A 180 7.53 -14.34 -25.84
C LEU A 180 8.95 -13.91 -26.23
N ARG A 181 9.70 -14.85 -26.85
CA ARG A 181 11.09 -14.63 -27.24
C ARG A 181 11.29 -14.76 -28.72
N GLU A 182 12.20 -13.94 -29.26
CA GLU A 182 12.69 -14.04 -30.61
C GLU A 182 14.23 -14.03 -30.56
N GLN A 183 14.88 -15.02 -31.16
CA GLN A 183 16.34 -15.16 -31.13
C GLN A 183 16.94 -14.98 -29.72
N GLN A 184 16.30 -15.57 -28.69
CA GLN A 184 16.60 -15.44 -27.24
C GLN A 184 16.20 -14.12 -26.60
N ALA A 185 15.96 -13.03 -27.33
CA ALA A 185 15.52 -11.75 -26.76
C ALA A 185 14.06 -11.80 -26.30
N LEU A 186 13.77 -11.26 -25.12
CA LEU A 186 12.40 -11.08 -24.64
C LEU A 186 11.74 -9.94 -25.43
N VAL A 187 10.69 -10.24 -26.22
CA VAL A 187 10.00 -9.27 -27.06
C VAL A 187 8.56 -8.97 -26.61
N GLY A 188 8.06 -9.72 -25.63
CA GLY A 188 6.70 -9.59 -25.13
C GLY A 188 6.35 -10.73 -24.19
N LEU A 189 5.06 -10.92 -23.98
CA LEU A 189 4.50 -12.05 -23.22
C LEU A 189 3.38 -12.72 -24.04
N ARG A 190 3.23 -14.01 -23.84
CA ARG A 190 2.05 -14.76 -24.27
C ARG A 190 1.10 -14.85 -23.07
N VAL A 191 -0.08 -14.26 -23.22
CA VAL A 191 -1.10 -14.12 -22.17
C VAL A 191 -2.31 -14.93 -22.60
N ASP A 192 -2.60 -16.03 -21.92
CA ASP A 192 -3.64 -17.01 -22.27
C ASP A 192 -3.58 -17.41 -23.76
N GLY A 193 -2.38 -17.71 -24.25
CA GLY A 193 -2.14 -18.08 -25.63
C GLY A 193 -2.08 -16.92 -26.63
N ARG A 194 -2.38 -15.69 -26.24
CA ARG A 194 -2.33 -14.49 -27.07
C ARG A 194 -0.98 -13.82 -26.98
N GLU A 195 -0.36 -13.53 -28.10
CA GLU A 195 0.91 -12.82 -28.15
C GLU A 195 0.73 -11.32 -28.00
N ILE A 196 1.42 -10.74 -27.01
CA ILE A 196 1.45 -9.30 -26.73
C ILE A 196 2.90 -8.86 -26.78
N ARG A 197 3.25 -8.09 -27.79
CA ARG A 197 4.57 -7.48 -27.95
C ARG A 197 4.62 -6.15 -27.20
N ALA A 198 5.77 -5.86 -26.56
CA ALA A 198 5.95 -4.63 -25.82
C ALA A 198 7.36 -4.07 -25.97
N GLN A 199 7.49 -2.75 -25.99
CA GLN A 199 8.80 -2.10 -25.95
C GLN A 199 9.42 -2.25 -24.56
N ARG A 200 8.60 -2.20 -23.50
CA ARG A 200 8.97 -2.50 -22.10
C ARG A 200 7.92 -3.36 -21.42
N ILE A 201 8.38 -4.24 -20.54
CA ILE A 201 7.56 -5.08 -19.69
C ILE A 201 7.84 -4.68 -18.25
N VAL A 202 6.82 -4.40 -17.46
CA VAL A 202 6.94 -3.99 -16.06
C VAL A 202 6.33 -5.07 -15.17
N LEU A 203 7.12 -5.70 -14.33
CA LEU A 203 6.63 -6.60 -13.28
C LEU A 203 6.39 -5.80 -12.00
N SER A 204 5.13 -5.65 -11.61
CA SER A 204 4.66 -5.01 -10.39
C SER A 204 3.70 -5.90 -9.59
N ALA A 205 3.84 -7.22 -9.75
CA ALA A 205 2.96 -8.23 -9.17
C ALA A 205 3.21 -8.49 -7.67
N GLY A 206 3.98 -7.64 -6.98
CA GLY A 206 4.26 -7.80 -5.57
C GLY A 206 4.87 -9.17 -5.25
N GLY A 207 4.16 -10.01 -4.47
CA GLY A 207 4.61 -11.37 -4.16
C GLY A 207 4.78 -12.28 -5.37
N GLY A 208 4.05 -12.02 -6.45
CA GLY A 208 4.12 -12.79 -7.70
C GLY A 208 5.38 -12.53 -8.54
N ASN A 209 6.12 -11.45 -8.27
CA ASN A 209 7.32 -11.12 -9.06
C ASN A 209 8.37 -12.24 -9.05
N ALA A 210 8.57 -12.92 -7.92
CA ALA A 210 9.56 -13.99 -7.82
C ALA A 210 9.25 -15.16 -8.78
N GLU A 211 7.99 -15.58 -8.84
CA GLU A 211 7.57 -16.67 -9.74
C GLU A 211 7.62 -16.23 -11.20
N LEU A 212 7.21 -15.00 -11.52
CA LEU A 212 7.31 -14.44 -12.86
C LEU A 212 8.76 -14.37 -13.34
N LEU A 213 9.69 -13.92 -12.50
CA LEU A 213 11.12 -13.89 -12.83
C LEU A 213 11.66 -15.29 -13.13
N LYS A 214 11.28 -16.28 -12.31
CA LYS A 214 11.66 -17.69 -12.54
C LYS A 214 11.12 -18.21 -13.88
N GLN A 215 9.86 -17.95 -14.21
CA GLN A 215 9.25 -18.31 -15.50
C GLN A 215 9.94 -17.65 -16.70
N LEU A 216 10.43 -16.42 -16.50
CA LEU A 216 11.20 -15.69 -17.50
C LEU A 216 12.67 -16.14 -17.58
N GLY A 217 13.13 -17.04 -16.71
CA GLY A 217 14.52 -17.48 -16.65
C GLY A 217 15.48 -16.43 -16.07
N ILE A 218 14.97 -15.52 -15.25
CA ILE A 218 15.70 -14.36 -14.68
C ILE A 218 15.93 -14.59 -13.19
N SER A 219 17.17 -14.54 -12.73
CA SER A 219 17.55 -14.82 -11.35
C SER A 219 17.64 -13.58 -10.44
N GLN A 220 17.65 -12.38 -11.02
CA GLN A 220 17.77 -11.12 -10.29
C GLN A 220 16.70 -10.10 -10.76
N PRO A 221 16.21 -9.22 -9.89
CA PRO A 221 16.47 -9.14 -8.45
C PRO A 221 15.79 -10.27 -7.68
N THR A 222 16.36 -10.66 -6.53
CA THR A 222 15.71 -11.59 -5.62
C THR A 222 14.68 -10.88 -4.72
N GLN A 223 13.68 -11.62 -4.28
CA GLN A 223 12.59 -11.15 -3.43
C GLN A 223 12.71 -11.73 -2.02
N GLN A 224 12.33 -10.97 -1.02
CA GLN A 224 12.06 -11.45 0.33
C GLN A 224 10.61 -11.15 0.74
N LEU A 225 10.08 -11.97 1.65
CA LEU A 225 8.78 -11.79 2.27
C LEU A 225 8.97 -11.38 3.72
N ARG A 226 8.22 -10.36 4.15
CA ARG A 226 8.13 -9.96 5.57
C ARG A 226 6.70 -10.23 6.04
N PRO A 227 6.49 -11.33 6.76
CA PRO A 227 5.16 -11.70 7.22
C PRO A 227 4.64 -10.74 8.29
N LEU A 228 3.32 -10.60 8.32
CA LEU A 228 2.54 -9.96 9.39
C LEU A 228 1.37 -10.86 9.76
N HIS A 229 0.97 -10.80 11.04
CA HIS A 229 -0.26 -11.40 11.52
C HIS A 229 -1.16 -10.31 12.10
N MET A 230 -1.90 -9.66 11.20
CA MET A 230 -2.81 -8.56 11.52
C MET A 230 -4.05 -9.06 12.26
N VAL A 231 -4.71 -8.18 13.01
CA VAL A 231 -5.97 -8.50 13.69
C VAL A 231 -7.05 -7.50 13.26
N LEU A 232 -8.26 -8.00 13.08
CA LEU A 232 -9.45 -7.21 12.79
C LEU A 232 -10.41 -7.32 13.96
N ALA A 233 -11.04 -6.21 14.31
CA ALA A 233 -12.06 -6.13 15.34
C ALA A 233 -13.26 -5.35 14.79
N LYS A 234 -14.48 -5.93 14.79
CA LYS A 234 -15.72 -5.29 14.36
C LYS A 234 -16.73 -5.27 15.49
N GLY A 235 -17.29 -4.09 15.79
CA GLY A 235 -18.26 -4.00 16.86
C GLY A 235 -18.84 -2.60 17.06
N PRO A 236 -20.01 -2.53 17.73
CA PRO A 236 -20.80 -1.29 17.88
C PRO A 236 -20.15 -0.25 18.79
N ALA A 237 -19.25 -0.67 19.70
CA ALA A 237 -18.55 0.24 20.61
C ALA A 237 -17.32 0.90 20.00
N LEU A 238 -16.88 0.44 18.81
CA LEU A 238 -15.69 0.97 18.16
C LEU A 238 -15.97 2.34 17.55
N LYS A 239 -15.09 3.29 17.84
CA LYS A 239 -15.12 4.65 17.28
C LYS A 239 -13.92 4.85 16.35
N PRO A 240 -14.02 5.74 15.36
CA PRO A 240 -12.90 6.02 14.45
C PRO A 240 -11.60 6.34 15.19
N LEU A 241 -10.54 5.63 14.83
CA LEU A 241 -9.18 5.81 15.33
C LEU A 241 -8.17 5.50 14.22
N TYR A 242 -7.32 6.47 13.91
CA TYR A 242 -6.27 6.38 12.91
C TYR A 242 -4.96 6.79 13.58
N ALA A 243 -4.33 5.86 14.29
CA ALA A 243 -3.24 6.23 15.18
C ALA A 243 -2.19 5.14 15.37
N HIS A 244 -0.95 5.58 15.59
CA HIS A 244 0.13 4.78 16.13
C HIS A 244 0.19 4.99 17.64
N CYS A 245 0.05 3.92 18.43
CA CYS A 245 0.40 3.92 19.84
C CYS A 245 1.90 3.66 20.01
N LEU A 246 2.61 4.59 20.62
CA LEU A 246 4.02 4.43 20.90
C LEU A 246 4.22 3.70 22.24
N GLY A 247 5.14 2.74 22.23
CA GLY A 247 5.63 2.02 23.41
C GLY A 247 7.05 2.44 23.78
N GLY A 248 7.74 1.61 24.55
CA GLY A 248 9.17 1.79 24.88
C GLY A 248 10.14 1.38 23.77
N GLY A 249 9.64 0.74 22.70
CA GLY A 249 10.46 0.26 21.58
C GLY A 249 10.48 1.23 20.39
N PRO A 250 11.29 0.91 19.35
CA PRO A 250 11.42 1.75 18.16
C PRO A 250 10.19 1.66 17.20
N LYS A 251 9.34 0.66 17.36
CA LYS A 251 8.14 0.46 16.57
C LYS A 251 6.91 0.88 17.35
N PRO A 252 5.82 1.31 16.66
CA PRO A 252 4.53 1.47 17.33
C PRO A 252 4.11 0.15 17.98
N ARG A 253 3.73 0.18 19.24
CA ARG A 253 3.17 -0.95 19.98
C ARG A 253 1.95 -1.53 19.26
N VAL A 254 1.05 -0.63 18.85
CA VAL A 254 -0.06 -0.95 17.97
C VAL A 254 -0.31 0.20 16.99
N THR A 255 -0.72 -0.15 15.78
CA THR A 255 -1.25 0.78 14.78
C THR A 255 -2.70 0.44 14.55
N VAL A 256 -3.59 1.42 14.71
CA VAL A 256 -5.02 1.25 14.46
C VAL A 256 -5.41 2.09 13.24
N THR A 257 -6.13 1.50 12.32
CA THR A 257 -6.90 2.20 11.29
C THR A 257 -8.33 1.70 11.32
N THR A 258 -9.29 2.58 11.02
CA THR A 258 -10.72 2.28 11.06
C THR A 258 -11.26 2.24 9.65
N HIS A 259 -12.01 1.20 9.33
CA HIS A 259 -12.61 0.99 8.02
C HIS A 259 -14.12 0.77 8.16
N PRO A 260 -14.94 1.28 7.24
CA PRO A 260 -16.36 0.97 7.21
C PRO A 260 -16.57 -0.44 6.64
N ALA A 261 -17.30 -1.29 7.33
CA ALA A 261 -17.80 -2.56 6.81
C ALA A 261 -19.07 -2.34 5.96
N ALA A 262 -19.44 -3.34 5.17
CA ALA A 262 -20.62 -3.30 4.31
C ALA A 262 -21.92 -3.12 5.09
N ASP A 263 -21.99 -3.62 6.33
CA ASP A 263 -23.13 -3.46 7.26
C ASP A 263 -23.16 -2.10 7.98
N GLY A 264 -22.22 -1.19 7.70
CA GLY A 264 -22.12 0.13 8.30
C GLY A 264 -21.43 0.17 9.66
N GLN A 265 -20.99 -0.94 10.21
CA GLN A 265 -20.19 -0.97 11.43
C GLN A 265 -18.73 -0.59 11.15
N TRP A 266 -18.04 -0.18 12.24
CA TRP A 266 -16.60 0.11 12.15
C TRP A 266 -15.77 -1.14 12.40
N VAL A 267 -14.74 -1.30 11.58
CA VAL A 267 -13.69 -2.30 11.76
C VAL A 267 -12.39 -1.61 12.14
N TRP A 268 -11.81 -1.97 13.26
CA TRP A 268 -10.43 -1.63 13.57
C TRP A 268 -9.50 -2.68 12.96
N TYR A 269 -8.55 -2.20 12.18
CA TYR A 269 -7.51 -3.03 11.58
C TYR A 269 -6.20 -2.76 12.32
N LEU A 270 -5.74 -3.74 13.10
CA LEU A 270 -4.67 -3.64 14.07
C LEU A 270 -3.37 -4.20 13.50
N GLY A 271 -2.32 -3.37 13.54
CA GLY A 271 -0.96 -3.70 13.13
C GLY A 271 0.06 -3.21 14.15
N GLY A 272 1.24 -2.83 13.70
CA GLY A 272 2.34 -2.43 14.57
C GLY A 272 3.12 -3.65 15.08
N ASP A 273 3.80 -3.50 16.22
CA ASP A 273 4.61 -4.58 16.83
C ASP A 273 3.77 -5.81 17.19
N LEU A 274 2.51 -5.59 17.57
CA LEU A 274 1.50 -6.65 17.79
C LEU A 274 1.43 -7.66 16.62
N ALA A 275 1.56 -7.18 15.39
CA ALA A 275 1.43 -8.01 14.18
C ALA A 275 2.77 -8.55 13.65
N GLU A 276 3.91 -8.10 14.17
CA GLU A 276 5.24 -8.49 13.68
C GLU A 276 5.76 -9.76 14.37
N ALA A 277 7.03 -9.91 14.58
CA ALA A 277 7.73 -11.14 14.99
C ALA A 277 6.93 -12.10 15.90
N GLU A 278 6.56 -11.67 17.11
CA GLU A 278 5.78 -12.49 18.04
C GLU A 278 4.36 -12.77 17.50
N GLY A 279 3.73 -11.77 16.87
CA GLY A 279 2.42 -11.93 16.25
C GLY A 279 2.42 -13.00 15.17
N VAL A 280 3.46 -13.01 14.32
CA VAL A 280 3.65 -14.01 13.26
C VAL A 280 3.79 -15.43 13.83
N ALA A 281 4.45 -15.58 14.97
CA ALA A 281 4.65 -16.87 15.65
C ALA A 281 3.37 -17.42 16.31
N ARG A 282 2.39 -16.55 16.66
CA ARG A 282 1.14 -16.96 17.31
C ARG A 282 0.20 -17.64 16.31
N ASN A 283 -0.59 -18.61 16.80
CA ASN A 283 -1.78 -19.06 16.09
C ASN A 283 -2.90 -17.99 16.15
N GLU A 284 -3.99 -18.19 15.44
CA GLU A 284 -5.10 -17.24 15.36
C GLU A 284 -5.71 -16.90 16.72
N ALA A 285 -6.05 -17.91 17.53
CA ALA A 285 -6.68 -17.73 18.83
C ALA A 285 -5.77 -16.94 19.79
N ASP A 286 -4.48 -17.24 19.80
CA ASP A 286 -3.52 -16.55 20.67
C ASP A 286 -3.22 -15.13 20.18
N GLN A 287 -3.27 -14.90 18.86
CA GLN A 287 -3.12 -13.56 18.30
C GLN A 287 -4.34 -12.68 18.64
N ILE A 288 -5.55 -13.23 18.58
CA ILE A 288 -6.78 -12.54 19.01
C ILE A 288 -6.69 -12.19 20.51
N LYS A 289 -6.32 -13.16 21.36
CA LYS A 289 -6.16 -12.90 22.81
C LYS A 289 -5.11 -11.81 23.10
N ALA A 290 -4.01 -11.82 22.37
CA ALA A 290 -2.98 -10.80 22.51
C ALA A 290 -3.53 -9.41 22.12
N ALA A 291 -4.29 -9.30 21.03
CA ALA A 291 -4.92 -8.07 20.61
C ALA A 291 -6.00 -7.58 21.60
N GLN A 292 -6.84 -8.47 22.11
CA GLN A 292 -7.85 -8.15 23.13
C GLN A 292 -7.20 -7.59 24.39
N LYS A 293 -6.13 -8.25 24.87
CA LYS A 293 -5.35 -7.77 26.03
C LYS A 293 -4.75 -6.40 25.74
N GLU A 294 -4.12 -6.24 24.58
CA GLU A 294 -3.51 -4.97 24.19
C GLU A 294 -4.52 -3.83 24.15
N MET A 295 -5.70 -4.06 23.58
CA MET A 295 -6.77 -3.05 23.53
C MET A 295 -7.36 -2.77 24.93
N ALA A 296 -7.51 -3.77 25.78
CA ALA A 296 -7.97 -3.58 27.17
C ALA A 296 -6.97 -2.75 27.98
N ASP A 297 -5.67 -2.95 27.79
CA ASP A 297 -4.61 -2.18 28.45
C ASP A 297 -4.54 -0.73 27.97
N LEU A 298 -4.70 -0.50 26.66
CA LEU A 298 -4.55 0.80 26.03
C LEU A 298 -5.82 1.65 26.06
N LEU A 299 -6.98 1.02 25.89
CA LEU A 299 -8.30 1.65 25.75
C LEU A 299 -9.33 0.96 26.67
N PRO A 300 -9.11 0.95 28.00
CA PRO A 300 -9.93 0.19 28.95
C PRO A 300 -11.39 0.67 29.05
N TRP A 301 -11.74 1.74 28.39
CA TRP A 301 -13.11 2.24 28.29
C TRP A 301 -13.87 1.76 27.06
N VAL A 302 -13.20 1.05 26.14
CA VAL A 302 -13.84 0.46 24.97
C VAL A 302 -14.38 -0.91 25.34
N ASP A 303 -15.71 -1.05 25.29
CA ASP A 303 -16.33 -2.35 25.53
C ASP A 303 -16.06 -3.31 24.36
N GLN A 304 -15.46 -4.45 24.68
CA GLN A 304 -15.14 -5.49 23.71
C GLN A 304 -16.14 -6.68 23.72
N ALA A 305 -17.15 -6.66 24.57
CA ALA A 305 -18.04 -7.81 24.78
C ALA A 305 -18.80 -8.22 23.51
N ALA A 306 -19.24 -7.21 22.71
CA ALA A 306 -19.93 -7.44 21.45
C ALA A 306 -19.02 -7.31 20.21
N THR A 307 -17.70 -7.40 20.41
CA THR A 307 -16.72 -7.28 19.30
C THR A 307 -16.44 -8.63 18.68
N GLN A 308 -16.57 -8.72 17.38
CA GLN A 308 -16.13 -9.87 16.57
C GLN A 308 -14.64 -9.69 16.24
N TRP A 309 -13.91 -10.79 16.21
CA TRP A 309 -12.46 -10.79 15.98
C TRP A 309 -12.08 -11.78 14.89
N ALA A 310 -11.16 -11.37 14.03
CA ALA A 310 -10.53 -12.23 13.04
C ALA A 310 -9.05 -11.86 12.88
N THR A 311 -8.29 -12.75 12.24
CA THR A 311 -6.88 -12.45 11.91
C THR A 311 -6.64 -12.54 10.42
N LEU A 312 -5.57 -11.91 9.97
CA LEU A 312 -5.14 -11.93 8.59
C LEU A 312 -3.61 -12.02 8.51
N ARG A 313 -3.11 -13.08 7.89
CA ARG A 313 -1.68 -13.16 7.54
C ARG A 313 -1.42 -12.44 6.23
N VAL A 314 -0.42 -11.57 6.23
CA VAL A 314 -0.02 -10.78 5.06
C VAL A 314 1.48 -10.89 4.88
N ASP A 315 1.92 -11.39 3.73
CA ASP A 315 3.31 -11.38 3.32
C ASP A 315 3.61 -10.11 2.53
N ARG A 316 4.45 -9.25 3.09
CA ARG A 316 4.90 -8.03 2.40
C ARG A 316 6.10 -8.38 1.53
N ALA A 317 5.89 -8.42 0.22
CA ALA A 317 6.96 -8.65 -0.73
C ALA A 317 7.77 -7.37 -0.96
N GLU A 318 9.08 -7.51 -0.94
CA GLU A 318 10.02 -6.44 -1.21
C GLU A 318 11.32 -7.04 -1.83
N PRO A 319 12.18 -6.22 -2.47
CA PRO A 319 13.45 -6.71 -2.95
C PRO A 319 14.28 -7.22 -1.78
N ALA A 320 14.99 -8.33 -1.97
CA ALA A 320 15.90 -8.85 -0.94
C ALA A 320 17.04 -7.87 -0.70
N GLN A 321 17.32 -7.60 0.56
CA GLN A 321 18.34 -6.67 1.02
C GLN A 321 19.20 -7.27 2.13
N SER A 322 20.47 -6.89 2.16
CA SER A 322 21.42 -7.26 3.23
C SER A 322 21.24 -6.40 4.47
N GLY A 323 20.03 -6.28 5.02
CA GLY A 323 19.80 -5.46 6.22
C GLY A 323 18.36 -5.49 6.73
N LEU A 324 18.20 -5.04 7.99
CA LEU A 324 16.90 -4.96 8.67
C LEU A 324 16.10 -3.68 8.31
N VAL A 325 16.73 -2.72 7.62
CA VAL A 325 16.13 -1.43 7.31
C VAL A 325 15.28 -1.54 6.05
N ARG A 326 14.02 -1.14 6.14
CA ARG A 326 13.11 -1.10 4.99
C ARG A 326 13.44 0.10 4.10
N PRO A 327 13.45 -0.05 2.75
CA PRO A 327 13.65 1.08 1.86
C PRO A 327 12.60 2.16 2.07
N ASP A 328 13.02 3.42 2.01
CA ASP A 328 12.14 4.60 2.08
C ASP A 328 11.79 5.15 0.68
N ASN A 329 12.19 4.46 -0.37
CA ASN A 329 11.87 4.73 -1.76
C ASN A 329 11.35 3.46 -2.45
N ALA A 330 10.74 3.61 -3.61
CA ALA A 330 10.40 2.50 -4.48
C ALA A 330 11.68 1.86 -5.03
N PHE A 331 11.63 0.56 -5.28
CA PHE A 331 12.73 -0.16 -5.92
C PHE A 331 12.36 -0.47 -7.37
N LEU A 332 13.32 -0.28 -8.27
CA LEU A 332 13.24 -0.66 -9.68
C LEU A 332 14.58 -1.26 -10.11
N ALA A 333 14.54 -2.47 -10.65
CA ALA A 333 15.65 -3.11 -11.33
C ALA A 333 15.33 -3.25 -12.82
N GLU A 334 16.37 -3.23 -13.64
CA GLU A 334 16.26 -3.25 -15.09
C GLU A 334 17.11 -4.37 -15.67
N GLN A 335 16.53 -5.13 -16.58
CA GLN A 335 17.22 -6.17 -17.31
C GLN A 335 16.61 -6.31 -18.71
N GLU A 336 17.37 -6.03 -19.75
CA GLU A 336 16.90 -6.00 -21.14
C GLU A 336 15.65 -5.11 -21.30
N ARG A 337 14.52 -5.69 -21.74
CA ARG A 337 13.22 -4.99 -21.84
C ARG A 337 12.40 -5.03 -20.56
N LEU A 338 12.89 -5.71 -19.52
CA LEU A 338 12.16 -5.93 -18.29
C LEU A 338 12.51 -4.88 -17.23
N LEU A 339 11.49 -4.34 -16.61
CA LEU A 339 11.54 -3.51 -15.43
C LEU A 339 10.85 -4.26 -14.29
N VAL A 340 11.54 -4.50 -13.20
CA VAL A 340 10.99 -5.24 -12.05
C VAL A 340 11.00 -4.36 -10.82
N GLY A 341 9.84 -4.20 -10.18
CA GLY A 341 9.84 -3.31 -9.04
C GLY A 341 8.78 -3.57 -7.97
N TRP A 342 9.02 -2.91 -6.84
CA TRP A 342 8.13 -2.86 -5.68
C TRP A 342 8.08 -1.42 -5.16
N PRO A 343 6.87 -0.88 -4.92
CA PRO A 343 6.75 0.44 -4.30
C PRO A 343 7.17 0.40 -2.83
N THR A 344 7.35 -0.80 -2.23
CA THR A 344 7.68 -1.05 -0.82
C THR A 344 6.65 -0.55 0.20
N LYS A 345 5.92 0.53 -0.12
CA LYS A 345 4.81 1.11 0.65
C LYS A 345 3.72 1.57 -0.31
N LEU A 346 2.46 1.52 0.09
CA LEU A 346 1.34 2.03 -0.70
C LEU A 346 1.57 3.50 -1.11
N ALA A 347 2.03 4.32 -0.18
CA ALA A 347 2.31 5.74 -0.41
C ALA A 347 3.32 6.01 -1.54
N LEU A 348 4.22 5.08 -1.84
CA LEU A 348 5.29 5.22 -2.82
C LEU A 348 4.91 4.76 -4.24
N ALA A 349 3.63 4.49 -4.51
CA ALA A 349 3.18 4.18 -5.87
C ALA A 349 3.52 5.30 -6.88
N PRO A 350 3.40 6.61 -6.54
CA PRO A 350 3.87 7.70 -7.40
C PRO A 350 5.37 7.64 -7.70
N ASP A 351 6.22 7.41 -6.68
CA ASP A 351 7.68 7.31 -6.85
C ASP A 351 8.05 6.12 -7.75
N PHE A 352 7.34 5.01 -7.63
CA PHE A 352 7.51 3.87 -8.53
C PHE A 352 7.21 4.24 -9.99
N ALA A 353 6.10 4.94 -10.23
CA ALA A 353 5.73 5.39 -11.57
C ALA A 353 6.78 6.35 -12.15
N ASP A 354 7.28 7.29 -11.36
CA ASP A 354 8.33 8.23 -11.80
C ASP A 354 9.61 7.50 -12.23
N ARG A 355 10.03 6.47 -11.49
CA ARG A 355 11.20 5.65 -11.85
C ARG A 355 11.02 4.91 -13.16
N VAL A 356 9.85 4.34 -13.39
CA VAL A 356 9.53 3.68 -14.67
C VAL A 356 9.50 4.72 -15.80
N LEU A 357 8.86 5.86 -15.61
CA LEU A 357 8.82 6.95 -16.61
C LEU A 357 10.24 7.48 -16.94
N ALA A 358 11.11 7.60 -15.93
CA ALA A 358 12.51 7.96 -16.13
C ALA A 358 13.26 6.93 -16.99
N ALA A 359 13.00 5.63 -16.78
CA ALA A 359 13.56 4.57 -17.61
C ALA A 359 13.05 4.65 -19.05
N LEU A 360 11.74 4.83 -19.27
CA LEU A 360 11.16 4.99 -20.60
C LEU A 360 11.76 6.18 -21.35
N LYS A 361 11.92 7.31 -20.66
CA LYS A 361 12.52 8.53 -21.24
C LYS A 361 13.98 8.32 -21.63
N ARG A 362 14.78 7.70 -20.76
CA ARG A 362 16.19 7.37 -21.04
C ARG A 362 16.31 6.47 -22.27
N ASP A 363 15.39 5.53 -22.43
CA ASP A 363 15.36 4.56 -23.51
C ASP A 363 14.69 5.10 -24.79
N ALA A 364 14.39 6.40 -24.81
CA ALA A 364 13.74 7.12 -25.90
C ALA A 364 12.40 6.52 -26.38
N ILE A 365 11.69 5.83 -25.49
CA ILE A 365 10.36 5.29 -25.80
C ILE A 365 9.36 6.43 -25.82
N GLN A 366 8.75 6.64 -26.99
CA GLN A 366 7.74 7.67 -27.19
C GLN A 366 6.33 7.08 -27.07
N PRO A 367 5.34 7.89 -26.65
CA PRO A 367 3.93 7.49 -26.71
C PRO A 367 3.52 7.06 -28.13
N GLY A 368 2.99 5.84 -28.23
CA GLY A 368 2.54 5.27 -29.48
C GLY A 368 1.04 5.36 -29.67
N GLN A 369 0.56 4.97 -30.85
CA GLN A 369 -0.87 4.89 -31.08
C GLN A 369 -1.48 3.71 -30.32
N HIS A 370 -2.61 3.95 -29.65
CA HIS A 370 -3.38 2.89 -29.03
C HIS A 370 -4.00 1.98 -30.11
N ALA A 371 -3.53 0.76 -30.22
CA ALA A 371 -4.30 -0.25 -30.94
C ALA A 371 -5.63 -0.46 -30.22
N ALA A 372 -6.72 -0.53 -30.95
CA ALA A 372 -8.01 -0.92 -30.36
C ALA A 372 -7.84 -2.31 -29.75
N LEU A 373 -8.02 -2.40 -28.45
CA LEU A 373 -7.96 -3.68 -27.75
C LEU A 373 -9.25 -4.45 -28.08
N PRO A 374 -9.15 -5.73 -28.49
CA PRO A 374 -10.34 -6.56 -28.63
C PRO A 374 -11.03 -6.67 -27.25
N ASN A 375 -12.32 -6.98 -27.25
CA ASN A 375 -13.08 -7.21 -26.03
C ASN A 375 -12.39 -8.33 -25.19
N LEU A 376 -11.63 -7.94 -24.18
CA LEU A 376 -10.84 -8.83 -23.34
C LEU A 376 -11.52 -8.99 -21.97
N PRO A 377 -11.41 -10.18 -21.33
CA PRO A 377 -11.89 -10.34 -19.95
C PRO A 377 -11.21 -9.30 -19.04
N ARG A 378 -11.99 -8.64 -18.20
CA ARG A 378 -11.48 -7.67 -17.23
C ARG A 378 -11.36 -8.32 -15.84
N PRO A 379 -10.30 -8.03 -15.08
CA PRO A 379 -10.21 -8.45 -13.70
C PRO A 379 -11.20 -7.64 -12.85
N THR A 380 -11.79 -8.28 -11.86
CA THR A 380 -12.66 -7.62 -10.88
C THR A 380 -11.83 -6.89 -9.83
N VAL A 381 -12.41 -5.90 -9.15
CA VAL A 381 -11.80 -5.27 -7.97
C VAL A 381 -11.95 -6.21 -6.77
N ALA A 382 -10.90 -6.33 -5.96
CA ALA A 382 -10.90 -7.18 -4.79
C ALA A 382 -11.90 -6.68 -3.72
N THR A 383 -12.59 -7.61 -3.10
CA THR A 383 -13.44 -7.34 -1.93
C THR A 383 -12.58 -6.93 -0.72
N PRO A 384 -13.01 -5.96 0.10
CA PRO A 384 -12.33 -5.62 1.34
C PRO A 384 -12.18 -6.84 2.27
N VAL A 385 -11.01 -6.99 2.87
CA VAL A 385 -10.72 -8.18 3.70
C VAL A 385 -11.61 -8.28 4.94
N TRP A 386 -12.04 -7.14 5.48
CA TRP A 386 -12.96 -7.11 6.64
C TRP A 386 -14.36 -7.59 6.29
N ASP A 387 -14.87 -7.34 5.09
CA ASP A 387 -16.17 -7.84 4.65
C ASP A 387 -16.16 -9.35 4.37
N THR A 388 -14.97 -9.91 4.12
CA THR A 388 -14.79 -11.35 3.92
C THR A 388 -14.61 -12.10 5.24
N LEU A 389 -13.85 -11.52 6.19
CA LEU A 389 -13.47 -12.17 7.44
C LEU A 389 -14.45 -11.91 8.58
N LEU A 390 -15.19 -10.81 8.52
CA LEU A 390 -16.18 -10.36 9.51
C LEU A 390 -17.47 -9.93 8.79
N PRO A 391 -18.18 -10.87 8.14
CA PRO A 391 -19.37 -10.58 7.33
C PRO A 391 -20.53 -9.99 8.13
#